data_ca7b737406bc4cf52f910eee4775a545
#
_entry.id   ca7b737406bc4cf52f910eee4775a545
#
_cell.length_a   1.000
_cell.length_b   1.000
_cell.length_c   1.000
_cell.angle_alpha   90.00
_cell.angle_beta   90.00
_cell.angle_gamma   90.00
#
_symmetry.space_group_name_H-M   'P 1'
#
loop_
_entity.id
_entity.type
_entity.pdbx_description
1 polymer ?
#
loop_
_entity_poly.entity_id
_entity_poly.type
_entity_poly.pdbx_seq_one_letter_code
_entity_poly.pdbx_strand_id
1 'polypeptide(L)'
;MQKSPLGLALLALIAAHSAHAAADKNKANDSTVTLYGSLSQGIKISDRGKKGDGKIDYQSDHLRIGVKGTQALDNGMQAFFNMHFTSKETKNGSGLNGLREAYVGLKGDFGKLTLGRQNTAWKSYMGKSVFDDAAIGLARPSKVIRYDLDNIGGSGFSFAVDGILDGSHEVSKGGKNRAFNAYDAAVGYKGHGIDAALGYQATSVPAIETELGGKTDQIFGASAEFTFLENKDKKQSLAWAIDYQHHTGFGEFGATSLDYTLGAHKIRAGWEMLDYDKQKFWQQYHLGYRYNLSKHTYAEIKGAYQTQGGKHSYLSKLLLRHEF
;
A
#
# COMPACT_ATOMS: atom_id res chain seq x y z
N MET A 1 -10.98 16.37 28.12
CA MET A 1 -10.45 15.40 27.14
C MET A 1 -10.89 14.00 27.55
N GLN A 2 -11.97 13.50 26.97
CA GLN A 2 -12.46 12.15 27.25
C GLN A 2 -11.61 11.14 26.46
N LYS A 3 -10.92 10.28 27.20
CA LYS A 3 -10.23 9.11 26.60
C LYS A 3 -11.34 8.15 26.13
N SER A 4 -11.42 7.89 24.81
CA SER A 4 -12.44 7.02 24.27
C SER A 4 -12.22 5.57 24.75
N PRO A 5 -13.21 4.93 25.37
CA PRO A 5 -13.08 3.57 25.91
C PRO A 5 -13.10 2.48 24.81
N LEU A 6 -13.24 2.87 23.54
CA LEU A 6 -13.32 1.92 22.41
C LEU A 6 -12.06 1.08 22.21
N GLY A 7 -10.86 1.63 22.47
CA GLY A 7 -9.61 0.90 22.25
C GLY A 7 -9.38 -0.25 23.23
N LEU A 8 -9.79 -0.08 24.49
CA LEU A 8 -9.67 -1.14 25.50
C LEU A 8 -10.74 -2.24 25.31
N ALA A 9 -11.94 -1.88 24.88
CA ALA A 9 -13.01 -2.83 24.63
C ALA A 9 -12.67 -3.77 23.45
N LEU A 10 -11.98 -3.27 22.44
CA LEU A 10 -11.56 -4.07 21.27
C LEU A 10 -10.51 -5.11 21.65
N LEU A 11 -9.52 -4.74 22.49
CA LEU A 11 -8.51 -5.65 23.00
C LEU A 11 -9.10 -6.75 23.90
N ALA A 12 -10.09 -6.42 24.71
CA ALA A 12 -10.78 -7.38 25.57
C ALA A 12 -11.66 -8.38 24.76
N LEU A 13 -12.29 -7.93 23.67
CA LEU A 13 -13.05 -8.82 22.78
C LEU A 13 -12.14 -9.82 22.05
N ILE A 14 -10.95 -9.41 21.63
CA ILE A 14 -9.97 -10.26 20.94
C ILE A 14 -9.41 -11.33 21.90
N ALA A 15 -9.12 -10.98 23.14
CA ALA A 15 -8.67 -11.93 24.15
C ALA A 15 -9.77 -12.94 24.54
N ALA A 16 -11.03 -12.54 24.57
CA ALA A 16 -12.15 -13.43 24.87
C ALA A 16 -12.42 -14.48 23.76
N HIS A 17 -12.23 -14.12 22.48
CA HIS A 17 -12.42 -15.05 21.36
C HIS A 17 -11.29 -16.07 21.23
N SER A 18 -10.05 -15.70 21.55
CA SER A 18 -8.93 -16.64 21.59
C SER A 18 -9.06 -17.67 22.73
N ALA A 19 -9.71 -17.33 23.83
CA ALA A 19 -9.98 -18.26 24.91
C ALA A 19 -11.15 -19.24 24.60
N HIS A 20 -12.14 -18.85 23.77
CA HIS A 20 -13.24 -19.73 23.37
C HIS A 20 -12.88 -20.71 22.26
N ALA A 21 -11.96 -20.36 21.36
CA ALA A 21 -11.46 -21.27 20.31
C ALA A 21 -10.67 -22.46 20.87
N ALA A 22 -10.25 -22.43 22.13
CA ALA A 22 -9.53 -23.52 22.79
C ALA A 22 -10.44 -24.57 23.44
N ALA A 23 -11.76 -24.37 23.52
CA ALA A 23 -12.65 -25.19 24.32
C ALA A 23 -13.49 -26.22 23.53
N ASP A 24 -13.55 -26.16 22.20
CA ASP A 24 -14.37 -27.09 21.39
C ASP A 24 -13.50 -27.95 20.47
N LYS A 25 -13.01 -29.08 20.99
CA LYS A 25 -12.12 -30.04 20.30
C LYS A 25 -12.84 -30.98 19.31
N ASN A 26 -14.11 -30.81 19.03
CA ASN A 26 -14.91 -31.81 18.29
C ASN A 26 -15.50 -31.37 16.94
N LYS A 27 -15.18 -30.19 16.44
CA LYS A 27 -15.31 -29.83 15.02
C LYS A 27 -14.08 -29.01 14.65
N ALA A 28 -13.33 -29.44 13.68
CA ALA A 28 -12.21 -28.69 13.10
C ALA A 28 -12.76 -27.43 12.40
N ASN A 29 -13.15 -26.43 13.17
CA ASN A 29 -13.29 -25.08 12.71
C ASN A 29 -11.87 -24.55 12.57
N ASP A 30 -11.27 -24.68 11.38
CA ASP A 30 -10.00 -24.06 11.03
C ASP A 30 -10.14 -22.53 11.00
N SER A 31 -10.41 -21.97 12.18
CA SER A 31 -10.48 -20.52 12.39
C SER A 31 -9.12 -20.04 12.89
N THR A 32 -8.62 -18.97 12.28
CA THR A 32 -7.39 -18.33 12.73
C THR A 32 -7.65 -16.84 13.00
N VAL A 33 -7.05 -16.33 14.06
CA VAL A 33 -6.98 -14.89 14.34
C VAL A 33 -5.53 -14.55 14.63
N THR A 34 -5.00 -13.56 13.94
CA THR A 34 -3.61 -13.14 14.07
C THR A 34 -3.55 -11.64 14.35
N LEU A 35 -2.86 -11.30 15.43
CA LEU A 35 -2.40 -9.94 15.69
C LEU A 35 -1.12 -9.71 14.89
N TYR A 36 -1.00 -8.56 14.24
CA TYR A 36 0.20 -8.20 13.49
C TYR A 36 0.43 -6.69 13.54
N GLY A 37 1.64 -6.27 13.26
CA GLY A 37 1.93 -4.86 13.25
C GLY A 37 3.36 -4.52 12.87
N SER A 38 3.68 -3.25 12.94
CA SER A 38 5.04 -2.78 12.73
C SER A 38 5.28 -1.44 13.45
N LEU A 39 6.49 -1.30 13.96
CA LEU A 39 7.02 -0.07 14.52
C LEU A 39 8.25 0.34 13.73
N SER A 40 8.28 1.58 13.25
CA SER A 40 9.45 2.14 12.59
C SER A 40 9.74 3.51 13.16
N GLN A 41 10.92 3.67 13.74
CA GLN A 41 11.37 4.87 14.41
C GLN A 41 12.75 5.26 13.92
N GLY A 42 13.06 6.56 13.93
CA GLY A 42 14.35 6.99 13.46
C GLY A 42 14.57 8.49 13.45
N ILE A 43 15.53 8.90 12.65
CA ILE A 43 15.96 10.28 12.46
C ILE A 43 15.77 10.64 10.99
N LYS A 44 15.22 11.82 10.75
CA LYS A 44 15.09 12.44 9.44
C LYS A 44 15.94 13.70 9.38
N ILE A 45 16.72 13.82 8.33
CA ILE A 45 17.45 15.02 7.98
C ILE A 45 16.87 15.53 6.66
N SER A 46 16.45 16.78 6.61
CA SER A 46 15.90 17.38 5.38
C SER A 46 16.42 18.78 5.16
N ASP A 47 16.67 19.12 3.90
CA ASP A 47 17.02 20.46 3.46
C ASP A 47 16.22 20.79 2.19
N ARG A 48 15.57 21.93 2.16
CA ARG A 48 14.76 22.41 1.03
C ARG A 48 15.52 23.35 0.11
N GLY A 49 16.86 23.41 0.23
CA GLY A 49 17.71 24.24 -0.60
C GLY A 49 17.63 25.74 -0.32
N LYS A 50 17.09 26.14 0.83
CA LYS A 50 17.11 27.52 1.30
C LYS A 50 18.07 27.65 2.48
N LYS A 51 18.86 28.73 2.53
CA LYS A 51 19.81 28.99 3.63
C LYS A 51 19.08 28.93 4.99
N GLY A 52 19.50 28.00 5.86
CA GLY A 52 18.92 27.80 7.18
C GLY A 52 17.71 26.86 7.23
N ASP A 53 17.35 26.18 6.14
CA ASP A 53 16.20 25.24 6.10
C ASP A 53 16.58 23.80 6.46
N GLY A 54 17.85 23.52 6.75
CA GLY A 54 18.31 22.21 7.23
C GLY A 54 17.65 21.87 8.57
N LYS A 55 16.96 20.73 8.64
CA LYS A 55 16.29 20.25 9.85
C LYS A 55 16.68 18.83 10.16
N ILE A 56 16.98 18.58 11.44
CA ILE A 56 17.05 17.23 12.00
C ILE A 56 15.78 17.07 12.84
N ASP A 57 15.04 15.99 12.58
CA ASP A 57 13.79 15.72 13.26
C ASP A 57 13.66 14.23 13.56
N TYR A 58 12.84 13.89 14.53
CA TYR A 58 12.44 12.53 14.80
C TYR A 58 11.46 12.06 13.70
N GLN A 59 11.65 10.86 13.23
CA GLN A 59 10.79 10.25 12.23
C GLN A 59 10.10 9.03 12.80
N SER A 60 8.79 9.10 12.93
CA SER A 60 7.93 7.96 13.21
C SER A 60 7.25 7.54 11.92
N ASP A 61 7.79 6.51 11.28
CA ASP A 61 7.15 5.87 10.14
C ASP A 61 6.46 4.59 10.63
N HIS A 62 5.28 4.29 10.13
CA HIS A 62 4.65 2.99 10.32
C HIS A 62 4.46 2.53 11.79
N LEU A 63 3.84 3.34 12.64
CA LEU A 63 3.19 2.79 13.82
C LEU A 63 1.88 2.13 13.38
N ARG A 64 1.87 0.80 13.26
CA ARG A 64 0.74 0.03 12.71
C ARG A 64 0.40 -1.14 13.60
N ILE A 65 -0.89 -1.37 13.79
CA ILE A 65 -1.42 -2.55 14.47
C ILE A 65 -2.65 -3.05 13.71
N GLY A 66 -2.76 -4.35 13.52
CA GLY A 66 -3.86 -4.96 12.81
C GLY A 66 -4.24 -6.31 13.36
N VAL A 67 -5.46 -6.71 13.09
CA VAL A 67 -6.01 -8.04 13.37
C VAL A 67 -6.60 -8.57 12.08
N LYS A 68 -6.24 -9.78 11.72
CA LYS A 68 -6.80 -10.51 10.58
C LYS A 68 -7.23 -11.90 11.02
N GLY A 69 -8.22 -12.45 10.34
CA GLY A 69 -8.67 -13.79 10.64
C GLY A 69 -9.26 -14.49 9.43
N THR A 70 -9.31 -15.80 9.50
CA THR A 70 -9.92 -16.66 8.50
C THR A 70 -10.75 -17.72 9.18
N GLN A 71 -11.81 -18.17 8.51
CA GLN A 71 -12.66 -19.28 8.92
C GLN A 71 -13.02 -20.13 7.71
N ALA A 72 -12.74 -21.43 7.78
CA ALA A 72 -13.23 -22.39 6.80
C ALA A 72 -14.77 -22.50 6.92
N LEU A 73 -15.44 -22.63 5.78
CA LEU A 73 -16.88 -22.83 5.67
C LEU A 73 -17.18 -24.24 5.15
N ASP A 74 -18.35 -24.79 5.47
CA ASP A 74 -18.74 -26.18 5.17
C ASP A 74 -18.76 -26.51 3.66
N ASN A 75 -18.79 -25.51 2.78
CA ASN A 75 -18.87 -25.67 1.33
C ASN A 75 -17.50 -25.48 0.60
N GLY A 76 -16.40 -25.61 1.33
CA GLY A 76 -15.03 -25.41 0.77
C GLY A 76 -14.64 -23.95 0.59
N MET A 77 -15.51 -23.00 0.89
CA MET A 77 -15.19 -21.58 0.92
C MET A 77 -14.46 -21.20 2.22
N GLN A 78 -13.88 -20.03 2.23
CA GLN A 78 -13.30 -19.43 3.42
C GLN A 78 -13.82 -18.00 3.57
N ALA A 79 -14.34 -17.66 4.74
CA ALA A 79 -14.55 -16.29 5.17
C ALA A 79 -13.25 -15.71 5.74
N PHE A 80 -13.04 -14.41 5.56
CA PHE A 80 -11.89 -13.73 6.13
C PHE A 80 -12.19 -12.26 6.43
N PHE A 81 -11.39 -11.68 7.31
CA PHE A 81 -11.44 -10.26 7.63
C PHE A 81 -10.05 -9.69 7.86
N ASN A 82 -9.93 -8.37 7.75
CA ASN A 82 -8.77 -7.61 8.16
C ASN A 82 -9.19 -6.26 8.74
N MET A 83 -8.60 -5.89 9.87
CA MET A 83 -8.69 -4.55 10.46
C MET A 83 -7.28 -4.05 10.74
N HIS A 84 -6.93 -2.90 10.20
CA HIS A 84 -5.59 -2.35 10.25
C HIS A 84 -5.65 -0.86 10.58
N PHE A 85 -5.03 -0.49 11.68
CA PHE A 85 -4.91 0.88 12.17
C PHE A 85 -3.51 1.42 11.93
N THR A 86 -3.42 2.71 11.69
CA THR A 86 -2.16 3.43 11.62
C THR A 86 -2.17 4.60 12.58
N SER A 87 -1.03 4.89 13.17
CA SER A 87 -0.79 6.10 13.94
C SER A 87 0.38 6.87 13.34
N LYS A 88 0.34 8.18 13.49
CA LYS A 88 1.50 9.05 13.27
C LYS A 88 1.73 9.83 14.57
N GLU A 89 2.95 9.83 15.02
CA GLU A 89 3.36 10.73 16.08
C GLU A 89 3.40 12.16 15.55
N THR A 90 2.78 13.07 16.26
CA THR A 90 2.76 14.50 15.93
C THR A 90 3.33 15.29 17.09
N LYS A 91 3.74 16.54 16.85
CA LYS A 91 4.24 17.45 17.91
C LYS A 91 3.29 17.60 19.11
N ASN A 92 2.00 17.36 18.91
CA ASN A 92 0.94 17.58 19.91
C ASN A 92 0.39 16.30 20.49
N GLY A 93 1.06 15.18 20.31
CA GLY A 93 0.67 13.88 20.87
C GLY A 93 0.52 12.80 19.80
N SER A 94 0.46 11.57 20.27
CA SER A 94 0.23 10.37 19.46
C SER A 94 -1.20 9.87 19.66
N GLY A 95 -1.79 9.37 18.59
CA GLY A 95 -3.10 8.72 18.64
C GLY A 95 -3.24 7.72 17.50
N LEU A 96 -4.15 6.75 17.64
CA LEU A 96 -4.59 5.93 16.52
C LEU A 96 -5.34 6.85 15.54
N ASN A 97 -4.65 7.35 14.54
CA ASN A 97 -5.12 8.45 13.70
C ASN A 97 -5.94 7.99 12.49
N GLY A 98 -6.15 6.71 12.32
CA GLY A 98 -6.99 6.27 11.23
C GLY A 98 -7.10 4.77 11.04
N LEU A 99 -8.27 4.37 10.56
CA LEU A 99 -8.53 3.06 10.03
C LEU A 99 -7.91 2.98 8.62
N ARG A 100 -6.81 2.25 8.48
CA ARG A 100 -6.12 2.08 7.20
C ARG A 100 -6.86 1.10 6.31
N GLU A 101 -7.27 -0.03 6.88
CA GLU A 101 -8.03 -1.07 6.21
C GLU A 101 -9.08 -1.64 7.17
N ALA A 102 -10.26 -1.93 6.67
CA ALA A 102 -11.31 -2.66 7.37
C ALA A 102 -12.21 -3.30 6.34
N TYR A 103 -12.06 -4.61 6.16
CA TYR A 103 -12.82 -5.35 5.18
C TYR A 103 -13.10 -6.79 5.63
N VAL A 104 -14.16 -7.35 5.06
CA VAL A 104 -14.49 -8.77 5.14
C VAL A 104 -14.60 -9.33 3.73
N GLY A 105 -14.45 -10.64 3.59
CA GLY A 105 -14.56 -11.26 2.29
C GLY A 105 -14.79 -12.76 2.35
N LEU A 106 -15.06 -13.30 1.16
CA LEU A 106 -15.20 -14.73 0.89
C LEU A 106 -14.23 -15.10 -0.22
N LYS A 107 -13.60 -16.25 -0.10
CA LYS A 107 -12.77 -16.84 -1.16
C LYS A 107 -13.09 -18.31 -1.35
N GLY A 108 -12.91 -18.80 -2.56
CA GLY A 108 -13.14 -20.18 -2.97
C GLY A 108 -12.67 -20.37 -4.41
N ASP A 109 -13.14 -21.43 -5.06
CA ASP A 109 -12.82 -21.72 -6.48
C ASP A 109 -13.31 -20.62 -7.44
N PHE A 110 -14.28 -19.83 -7.01
CA PHE A 110 -14.78 -18.67 -7.76
C PHE A 110 -13.84 -17.45 -7.71
N GLY A 111 -12.75 -17.48 -6.94
CA GLY A 111 -11.90 -16.34 -6.66
C GLY A 111 -12.14 -15.72 -5.28
N LYS A 112 -11.99 -14.41 -5.16
CA LYS A 112 -12.08 -13.69 -3.89
C LYS A 112 -12.96 -12.44 -4.04
N LEU A 113 -14.00 -12.33 -3.22
CA LEU A 113 -14.87 -11.17 -3.10
C LEU A 113 -14.61 -10.48 -1.76
N THR A 114 -14.41 -9.16 -1.77
CA THR A 114 -14.07 -8.38 -0.58
C THR A 114 -14.92 -7.12 -0.49
N LEU A 115 -15.37 -6.77 0.72
CA LEU A 115 -16.22 -5.61 0.99
C LEU A 115 -15.61 -4.77 2.11
N GLY A 116 -15.42 -3.46 1.89
CA GLY A 116 -14.94 -2.54 2.92
C GLY A 116 -13.79 -1.67 2.46
N ARG A 117 -13.11 -1.03 3.43
CA ARG A 117 -11.93 -0.19 3.19
C ARG A 117 -10.70 -1.06 2.95
N GLN A 118 -10.13 -1.00 1.76
CA GLN A 118 -9.00 -1.84 1.34
C GLN A 118 -8.19 -1.17 0.22
N ASN A 119 -7.04 -1.74 -0.12
CA ASN A 119 -6.33 -1.35 -1.33
C ASN A 119 -7.24 -1.55 -2.55
N THR A 120 -7.21 -0.61 -3.48
CA THR A 120 -7.83 -0.77 -4.80
C THR A 120 -7.04 -1.77 -5.65
N ALA A 121 -7.63 -2.25 -6.75
CA ALA A 121 -6.93 -3.05 -7.76
C ALA A 121 -5.71 -2.28 -8.28
N TRP A 122 -5.89 -1.00 -8.61
CA TRP A 122 -4.79 -0.09 -8.97
C TRP A 122 -3.63 -0.15 -7.97
N LYS A 123 -3.90 0.13 -6.68
CA LYS A 123 -2.85 0.16 -5.64
C LYS A 123 -2.17 -1.20 -5.42
N SER A 124 -2.87 -2.29 -5.71
CA SER A 124 -2.33 -3.64 -5.50
C SER A 124 -1.39 -4.09 -6.62
N TYR A 125 -1.56 -3.55 -7.82
CA TYR A 125 -0.84 -3.99 -9.02
C TYR A 125 0.23 -3.01 -9.48
N MET A 126 0.02 -1.70 -9.22
CA MET A 126 0.94 -0.62 -9.64
C MET A 126 1.97 -0.29 -8.57
N GLY A 127 3.06 0.37 -8.97
CA GLY A 127 4.07 0.92 -8.06
C GLY A 127 5.15 -0.07 -7.64
N LYS A 128 5.61 -0.95 -8.55
CA LYS A 128 6.68 -1.91 -8.27
C LYS A 128 8.04 -1.25 -8.08
N SER A 129 8.32 -0.19 -8.81
CA SER A 129 9.57 0.58 -8.74
C SER A 129 9.57 1.71 -7.71
N VAL A 130 8.40 2.05 -7.16
CA VAL A 130 8.23 3.21 -6.31
C VAL A 130 8.91 3.04 -4.95
N PHE A 131 9.66 4.05 -4.53
CA PHE A 131 10.50 3.96 -3.34
C PHE A 131 9.75 4.23 -2.03
N ASP A 132 8.76 5.12 -2.03
CA ASP A 132 8.06 5.60 -0.83
C ASP A 132 6.53 5.66 -0.99
N ASP A 133 5.91 4.63 -1.59
CA ASP A 133 4.44 4.48 -1.64
C ASP A 133 3.71 5.50 -2.55
N ALA A 134 4.41 6.07 -3.53
CA ALA A 134 3.89 7.08 -4.45
C ALA A 134 3.05 6.50 -5.61
N ALA A 135 2.36 5.36 -5.43
CA ALA A 135 1.34 4.96 -6.39
C ALA A 135 0.22 6.00 -6.36
N ILE A 136 0.26 6.87 -7.34
CA ILE A 136 -0.70 7.95 -7.52
C ILE A 136 -2.06 7.31 -7.86
N GLY A 137 -3.14 7.88 -7.33
CA GLY A 137 -4.49 7.38 -7.50
C GLY A 137 -5.21 7.13 -6.18
N LEU A 138 -6.44 6.63 -6.26
CA LEU A 138 -7.23 6.25 -5.09
C LEU A 138 -6.65 4.96 -4.51
N ALA A 139 -5.90 5.07 -3.43
CA ALA A 139 -5.17 3.94 -2.88
C ALA A 139 -6.02 3.05 -1.97
N ARG A 140 -6.78 3.66 -1.03
CA ARG A 140 -7.54 2.93 0.00
C ARG A 140 -8.84 3.66 0.35
N PRO A 141 -9.78 3.76 -0.58
CA PRO A 141 -11.07 4.37 -0.31
C PRO A 141 -11.91 3.49 0.62
N SER A 142 -12.92 4.09 1.23
CA SER A 142 -13.98 3.36 1.92
C SER A 142 -14.99 2.81 0.91
N LYS A 143 -15.84 1.86 1.34
CA LYS A 143 -16.99 1.35 0.57
C LYS A 143 -16.60 0.67 -0.75
N VAL A 144 -15.46 -0.02 -0.77
CA VAL A 144 -15.00 -0.80 -1.92
C VAL A 144 -15.72 -2.14 -1.97
N ILE A 145 -16.16 -2.52 -3.16
CA ILE A 145 -16.52 -3.90 -3.53
C ILE A 145 -15.45 -4.34 -4.51
N ARG A 146 -14.70 -5.38 -4.16
CA ARG A 146 -13.57 -5.85 -4.98
C ARG A 146 -13.68 -7.35 -5.25
N TYR A 147 -13.38 -7.72 -6.48
CA TYR A 147 -13.25 -9.10 -6.92
C TYR A 147 -11.86 -9.36 -7.48
N ASP A 148 -11.24 -10.48 -7.06
CA ASP A 148 -9.93 -10.91 -7.52
C ASP A 148 -10.00 -12.36 -8.03
N LEU A 149 -9.26 -12.62 -9.11
CA LEU A 149 -8.87 -13.94 -9.60
C LEU A 149 -7.35 -14.03 -9.62
N ASP A 150 -6.79 -14.84 -8.75
CA ASP A 150 -5.35 -15.00 -8.63
C ASP A 150 -4.89 -16.27 -9.37
N ASN A 151 -3.78 -16.17 -10.11
CA ASN A 151 -3.13 -17.30 -10.78
C ASN A 151 -4.09 -18.19 -11.60
N ILE A 152 -4.83 -17.58 -12.51
CA ILE A 152 -5.92 -18.19 -13.29
C ILE A 152 -5.42 -19.46 -13.99
N GLY A 153 -5.99 -20.61 -13.62
CA GLY A 153 -5.60 -21.91 -14.18
C GLY A 153 -4.12 -22.29 -14.00
N GLY A 154 -3.40 -21.71 -13.06
CA GLY A 154 -1.96 -21.93 -12.85
C GLY A 154 -1.06 -21.21 -13.87
N SER A 155 -1.60 -20.33 -14.68
CA SER A 155 -0.91 -19.64 -15.78
C SER A 155 0.04 -18.51 -15.33
N GLY A 156 -0.05 -18.06 -14.09
CA GLY A 156 0.60 -16.86 -13.59
C GLY A 156 -0.21 -15.58 -13.83
N PHE A 157 -1.27 -15.60 -14.62
CA PHE A 157 -2.15 -14.45 -14.83
C PHE A 157 -3.11 -14.25 -13.65
N SER A 158 -3.35 -13.00 -13.30
CA SER A 158 -4.28 -12.57 -12.27
C SER A 158 -5.09 -11.37 -12.78
N PHE A 159 -6.29 -11.23 -12.24
CA PHE A 159 -7.20 -10.13 -12.58
C PHE A 159 -7.83 -9.58 -11.29
N ALA A 160 -8.00 -8.27 -11.21
CA ALA A 160 -8.76 -7.64 -10.16
C ALA A 160 -9.62 -6.51 -10.72
N VAL A 161 -10.80 -6.36 -10.15
CA VAL A 161 -11.71 -5.25 -10.44
C VAL A 161 -12.35 -4.79 -9.13
N ASP A 162 -12.52 -3.49 -8.98
CA ASP A 162 -13.29 -2.94 -7.87
C ASP A 162 -14.14 -1.75 -8.27
N GLY A 163 -15.16 -1.52 -7.46
CA GLY A 163 -16.03 -0.36 -7.52
C GLY A 163 -16.14 0.29 -6.15
N ILE A 164 -16.14 1.61 -6.14
CA ILE A 164 -16.27 2.42 -4.93
C ILE A 164 -17.65 3.03 -4.90
N LEU A 165 -18.49 2.60 -3.94
CA LEU A 165 -19.84 3.08 -3.79
C LEU A 165 -19.89 4.56 -3.39
N ASP A 166 -20.78 5.32 -3.99
CA ASP A 166 -20.97 6.74 -3.71
C ASP A 166 -21.37 6.98 -2.24
N GLY A 167 -22.33 6.27 -1.74
CA GLY A 167 -22.82 6.43 -0.38
C GLY A 167 -23.60 7.73 -0.13
N SER A 168 -23.81 8.56 -1.11
CA SER A 168 -24.75 9.66 -1.07
C SER A 168 -26.09 9.15 -1.58
N HIS A 169 -27.03 8.86 -0.68
CA HIS A 169 -28.40 8.50 -1.03
C HIS A 169 -29.34 9.69 -1.15
N GLU A 170 -28.85 10.90 -1.02
CA GLU A 170 -29.66 12.06 -1.30
C GLU A 170 -29.88 12.17 -2.81
N VAL A 171 -31.05 11.68 -3.21
CA VAL A 171 -31.66 12.03 -4.49
C VAL A 171 -31.93 13.55 -4.45
N SER A 172 -30.90 14.35 -4.63
CA SER A 172 -31.11 15.78 -4.84
C SER A 172 -31.94 15.92 -6.11
N LYS A 173 -33.03 16.67 -6.06
CA LYS A 173 -33.87 16.98 -7.22
C LYS A 173 -32.99 17.41 -8.39
N GLY A 174 -32.83 16.54 -9.41
CA GLY A 174 -32.01 16.78 -10.59
C GLY A 174 -30.58 16.19 -10.57
N GLY A 175 -30.13 15.54 -9.51
CA GLY A 175 -28.84 14.82 -9.47
C GLY A 175 -28.90 13.50 -10.24
N LYS A 176 -27.84 13.17 -10.98
CA LYS A 176 -27.68 11.83 -11.55
C LYS A 176 -27.38 10.86 -10.41
N ASN A 177 -28.24 9.88 -10.15
CA ASN A 177 -27.95 8.80 -9.24
C ASN A 177 -26.79 7.99 -9.79
N ARG A 178 -25.68 7.93 -9.04
CA ARG A 178 -24.54 7.11 -9.38
C ARG A 178 -24.36 6.05 -8.30
N ALA A 179 -24.35 4.78 -8.70
CA ALA A 179 -24.07 3.69 -7.78
C ALA A 179 -22.59 3.71 -7.34
N PHE A 180 -21.70 4.06 -8.24
CA PHE A 180 -20.26 4.08 -8.02
C PHE A 180 -19.66 5.46 -8.33
N ASN A 181 -18.75 5.89 -7.46
CA ASN A 181 -17.93 7.11 -7.65
C ASN A 181 -16.68 6.85 -8.47
N ALA A 182 -16.11 5.66 -8.32
CA ALA A 182 -14.91 5.24 -9.02
C ALA A 182 -14.92 3.73 -9.24
N TYR A 183 -14.10 3.28 -10.16
CA TYR A 183 -13.82 1.89 -10.44
C TYR A 183 -12.38 1.71 -10.90
N ASP A 184 -11.86 0.54 -10.60
CA ASP A 184 -10.51 0.12 -10.95
C ASP A 184 -10.55 -1.25 -11.61
N ALA A 185 -9.61 -1.48 -12.53
CA ALA A 185 -9.34 -2.79 -13.09
C ALA A 185 -7.84 -2.97 -13.27
N ALA A 186 -7.34 -4.17 -13.01
CA ALA A 186 -5.96 -4.51 -13.25
C ALA A 186 -5.83 -5.96 -13.72
N VAL A 187 -4.87 -6.19 -14.62
CA VAL A 187 -4.42 -7.51 -15.04
C VAL A 187 -2.95 -7.63 -14.72
N GLY A 188 -2.55 -8.73 -14.12
CA GLY A 188 -1.17 -9.02 -13.76
C GLY A 188 -0.70 -10.36 -14.32
N TYR A 189 0.61 -10.48 -14.47
CA TYR A 189 1.30 -11.72 -14.75
C TYR A 189 2.47 -11.89 -13.80
N LYS A 190 2.59 -13.07 -13.19
CA LYS A 190 3.72 -13.42 -12.34
C LYS A 190 4.26 -14.80 -12.69
N GLY A 191 5.48 -14.84 -13.20
CA GLY A 191 6.15 -16.07 -13.60
C GLY A 191 7.48 -15.80 -14.29
N HIS A 192 8.37 -16.79 -14.32
CA HIS A 192 9.64 -16.75 -15.05
C HIS A 192 10.53 -15.53 -14.73
N GLY A 193 10.52 -15.07 -13.48
CA GLY A 193 11.27 -13.89 -13.07
C GLY A 193 10.63 -12.55 -13.47
N ILE A 194 9.40 -12.56 -13.97
CA ILE A 194 8.63 -11.38 -14.36
C ILE A 194 7.44 -11.24 -13.42
N ASP A 195 7.20 -10.04 -12.91
CA ASP A 195 5.99 -9.62 -12.24
C ASP A 195 5.52 -8.32 -12.89
N ALA A 196 4.54 -8.40 -13.79
CA ALA A 196 4.09 -7.26 -14.60
C ALA A 196 2.58 -7.06 -14.47
N ALA A 197 2.12 -5.82 -14.65
CA ALA A 197 0.72 -5.49 -14.58
C ALA A 197 0.36 -4.30 -15.47
N LEU A 198 -0.89 -4.28 -15.92
CA LEU A 198 -1.57 -3.14 -16.52
C LEU A 198 -2.74 -2.78 -15.62
N GLY A 199 -3.00 -1.50 -15.44
CA GLY A 199 -4.08 -0.99 -14.59
C GLY A 199 -4.80 0.19 -15.20
N TYR A 200 -6.06 0.31 -14.82
CA TYR A 200 -6.92 1.43 -15.14
C TYR A 200 -7.71 1.85 -13.90
N GLN A 201 -7.79 3.14 -13.66
CA GLN A 201 -8.65 3.70 -12.62
C GLN A 201 -9.43 4.88 -13.18
N ALA A 202 -10.73 4.94 -12.88
CA ALA A 202 -11.56 6.07 -13.23
C ALA A 202 -12.43 6.53 -12.07
N THR A 203 -12.71 7.81 -12.02
CA THR A 203 -13.63 8.41 -11.06
C THR A 203 -14.62 9.33 -11.77
N SER A 204 -15.85 9.33 -11.29
CA SER A 204 -16.89 10.25 -11.76
C SER A 204 -16.94 11.55 -10.94
N VAL A 205 -16.16 11.62 -9.88
CA VAL A 205 -15.95 12.82 -9.06
C VAL A 205 -14.51 13.24 -9.26
N PRO A 206 -14.19 14.46 -9.70
CA PRO A 206 -12.81 14.90 -9.90
C PRO A 206 -12.09 14.92 -8.55
N ALA A 207 -11.50 13.81 -8.19
CA ALA A 207 -10.93 13.59 -6.87
C ALA A 207 -9.74 12.64 -6.81
N ILE A 208 -9.17 12.21 -7.93
CA ILE A 208 -7.85 11.62 -7.86
C ILE A 208 -6.87 12.79 -7.69
N GLU A 209 -6.56 13.08 -6.44
CA GLU A 209 -5.54 14.07 -6.12
C GLU A 209 -4.17 13.42 -6.31
N THR A 210 -3.35 14.05 -7.11
CA THR A 210 -1.93 13.71 -7.19
C THR A 210 -1.21 14.36 -6.00
N GLU A 211 -0.08 13.83 -5.58
CA GLU A 211 0.73 14.41 -4.51
C GLU A 211 1.14 15.87 -4.77
N LEU A 212 1.08 16.32 -6.01
CA LEU A 212 1.39 17.68 -6.43
C LEU A 212 0.15 18.58 -6.60
N GLY A 213 -1.03 18.13 -6.16
CA GLY A 213 -2.25 18.93 -6.15
C GLY A 213 -3.00 18.98 -7.49
N GLY A 214 -2.66 18.13 -8.46
CA GLY A 214 -3.43 17.95 -9.68
C GLY A 214 -4.61 17.02 -9.48
N LYS A 215 -5.63 17.15 -10.34
CA LYS A 215 -6.81 16.30 -10.34
C LYS A 215 -7.01 15.70 -11.71
N THR A 216 -7.18 14.38 -11.75
CA THR A 216 -7.58 13.66 -12.95
C THR A 216 -8.80 12.80 -12.67
N ASP A 217 -9.54 12.46 -13.69
CA ASP A 217 -10.66 11.53 -13.63
C ASP A 217 -10.29 10.12 -14.12
N GLN A 218 -9.16 9.96 -14.80
CA GLN A 218 -8.70 8.68 -15.33
C GLN A 218 -7.19 8.54 -15.25
N ILE A 219 -6.74 7.34 -14.88
CA ILE A 219 -5.32 6.96 -14.88
C ILE A 219 -5.19 5.61 -15.59
N PHE A 220 -4.24 5.53 -16.52
CA PHE A 220 -3.75 4.29 -17.11
C PHE A 220 -2.34 4.03 -16.62
N GLY A 221 -1.99 2.78 -16.36
CA GLY A 221 -0.66 2.46 -15.89
C GLY A 221 -0.16 1.09 -16.32
N ALA A 222 1.16 1.00 -16.38
CA ALA A 222 1.90 -0.23 -16.52
C ALA A 222 2.99 -0.29 -15.45
N SER A 223 3.19 -1.46 -14.87
CA SER A 223 4.20 -1.70 -13.85
C SER A 223 4.82 -3.06 -14.07
N ALA A 224 6.14 -3.15 -14.02
CA ALA A 224 6.84 -4.42 -14.19
C ALA A 224 8.08 -4.50 -13.31
N GLU A 225 8.36 -5.70 -12.79
CA GLU A 225 9.61 -6.07 -12.14
C GLU A 225 10.20 -7.29 -12.83
N PHE A 226 11.49 -7.23 -13.12
CA PHE A 226 12.27 -8.29 -13.75
C PHE A 226 13.35 -8.76 -12.80
N THR A 227 13.32 -10.01 -12.39
CA THR A 227 14.36 -10.65 -11.57
C THR A 227 15.37 -11.34 -12.49
N PHE A 228 16.56 -10.75 -12.61
CA PHE A 228 17.62 -11.26 -13.49
C PHE A 228 18.50 -12.31 -12.82
N LEU A 229 18.61 -12.24 -11.49
CA LEU A 229 19.41 -13.14 -10.69
C LEU A 229 18.60 -13.54 -9.47
N GLU A 230 18.46 -14.84 -9.26
CA GLU A 230 17.95 -15.40 -8.02
C GLU A 230 18.82 -16.59 -7.64
N ASN A 231 19.53 -16.49 -6.51
CA ASN A 231 20.27 -17.59 -5.92
C ASN A 231 19.80 -17.78 -4.47
N LYS A 232 18.97 -18.80 -4.25
CA LYS A 232 18.35 -19.06 -2.94
C LYS A 232 19.34 -19.47 -1.87
N ASP A 233 20.38 -20.22 -2.24
CA ASP A 233 21.40 -20.70 -1.30
C ASP A 233 22.24 -19.55 -0.74
N LYS A 234 22.60 -18.60 -1.58
CA LYS A 234 23.32 -17.39 -1.19
C LYS A 234 22.43 -16.25 -0.74
N LYS A 235 21.09 -16.44 -0.77
CA LYS A 235 20.12 -15.37 -0.55
C LYS A 235 20.45 -14.12 -1.38
N GLN A 236 20.72 -14.32 -2.65
CA GLN A 236 21.15 -13.27 -3.58
C GLN A 236 20.06 -13.06 -4.64
N SER A 237 19.72 -11.79 -4.90
CA SER A 237 18.83 -11.44 -5.99
C SER A 237 19.18 -10.08 -6.58
N LEU A 238 18.91 -9.92 -7.88
CA LEU A 238 18.98 -8.65 -8.59
C LEU A 238 17.68 -8.48 -9.37
N ALA A 239 16.96 -7.43 -9.08
CA ALA A 239 15.70 -7.10 -9.75
C ALA A 239 15.71 -5.65 -10.25
N TRP A 240 15.10 -5.44 -11.40
CA TRP A 240 14.83 -4.12 -11.97
C TRP A 240 13.34 -3.93 -12.13
N ALA A 241 12.83 -2.79 -11.65
CA ALA A 241 11.44 -2.44 -11.76
C ALA A 241 11.24 -1.13 -12.52
N ILE A 242 10.11 -1.04 -13.22
CA ILE A 242 9.69 0.14 -13.97
C ILE A 242 8.19 0.36 -13.79
N ASP A 243 7.79 1.62 -13.66
CA ASP A 243 6.40 2.06 -13.61
C ASP A 243 6.19 3.22 -14.56
N TYR A 244 5.05 3.21 -15.23
CA TYR A 244 4.56 4.32 -16.04
C TYR A 244 3.07 4.53 -15.77
N GLN A 245 2.66 5.79 -15.66
CA GLN A 245 1.27 6.18 -15.48
C GLN A 245 0.95 7.40 -16.34
N HIS A 246 -0.16 7.35 -17.05
CA HIS A 246 -0.74 8.47 -17.78
C HIS A 246 -1.97 8.97 -17.04
N HIS A 247 -1.97 10.23 -16.68
CA HIS A 247 -3.05 10.92 -15.98
C HIS A 247 -3.78 11.82 -16.97
N THR A 248 -4.96 11.39 -17.43
CA THR A 248 -5.71 12.05 -18.48
C THR A 248 -5.94 13.54 -18.15
N GLY A 249 -5.57 14.41 -19.10
CA GLY A 249 -5.69 15.87 -18.96
C GLY A 249 -4.79 16.49 -17.90
N PHE A 250 -3.76 15.77 -17.46
CA PHE A 250 -2.88 16.26 -16.42
C PHE A 250 -1.39 16.02 -16.68
N GLY A 251 -1.00 14.83 -17.21
CA GLY A 251 0.37 14.51 -17.52
C GLY A 251 0.77 13.09 -17.13
N GLU A 252 2.06 12.90 -16.85
CA GLU A 252 2.66 11.58 -16.73
C GLU A 252 3.48 11.41 -15.46
N PHE A 253 3.50 10.18 -14.96
CA PHE A 253 4.42 9.71 -13.92
C PHE A 253 5.25 8.57 -14.48
N GLY A 254 6.56 8.60 -14.19
CA GLY A 254 7.48 7.51 -14.49
C GLY A 254 8.37 7.20 -13.29
N ALA A 255 8.68 5.92 -13.10
CA ALA A 255 9.62 5.50 -12.07
C ALA A 255 10.41 4.27 -12.51
N THR A 256 11.63 4.14 -12.01
CA THR A 256 12.45 2.93 -12.17
C THR A 256 13.32 2.71 -10.95
N SER A 257 13.57 1.44 -10.61
CA SER A 257 14.45 1.08 -9.50
C SER A 257 15.24 -0.19 -9.78
N LEU A 258 16.41 -0.28 -9.19
CA LEU A 258 17.26 -1.47 -9.17
C LEU A 258 17.44 -1.91 -7.72
N ASP A 259 17.08 -3.16 -7.43
CA ASP A 259 17.21 -3.80 -6.13
C ASP A 259 18.25 -4.89 -6.16
N TYR A 260 19.26 -4.80 -5.31
CA TYR A 260 20.23 -5.87 -5.09
C TYR A 260 20.18 -6.36 -3.66
N THR A 261 20.04 -7.66 -3.48
CA THR A 261 20.04 -8.33 -2.17
C THR A 261 21.19 -9.34 -2.11
N LEU A 262 21.92 -9.35 -1.00
CA LEU A 262 22.93 -10.34 -0.68
C LEU A 262 22.89 -10.67 0.81
N GLY A 263 22.41 -11.86 1.15
CA GLY A 263 22.26 -12.28 2.54
C GLY A 263 21.35 -11.35 3.34
N ALA A 264 21.93 -10.67 4.33
CA ALA A 264 21.23 -9.70 5.17
C ALA A 264 21.18 -8.28 4.57
N HIS A 265 21.91 -8.03 3.48
CA HIS A 265 22.08 -6.72 2.89
C HIS A 265 21.13 -6.51 1.72
N LYS A 266 20.51 -5.33 1.64
CA LYS A 266 19.70 -4.91 0.49
C LYS A 266 20.08 -3.47 0.12
N ILE A 267 20.37 -3.24 -1.15
CA ILE A 267 20.60 -1.92 -1.73
C ILE A 267 19.49 -1.68 -2.77
N ARG A 268 18.92 -0.50 -2.75
CA ARG A 268 17.98 -0.01 -3.75
C ARG A 268 18.43 1.34 -4.28
N ALA A 269 18.50 1.48 -5.59
CA ALA A 269 18.64 2.78 -6.26
C ALA A 269 17.44 2.99 -7.17
N GLY A 270 16.95 4.22 -7.29
CA GLY A 270 15.78 4.49 -8.11
C GLY A 270 15.70 5.96 -8.54
N TRP A 271 14.85 6.17 -9.52
CA TRP A 271 14.51 7.48 -10.05
C TRP A 271 13.00 7.53 -10.32
N GLU A 272 12.41 8.67 -10.02
CA GLU A 272 10.99 8.98 -10.24
C GLU A 272 10.87 10.34 -10.90
N MET A 273 9.86 10.50 -11.76
CA MET A 273 9.54 11.76 -12.39
C MET A 273 8.03 12.03 -12.43
N LEU A 274 7.68 13.30 -12.44
CA LEU A 274 6.35 13.82 -12.75
C LEU A 274 6.49 14.91 -13.81
N ASP A 275 5.83 14.70 -14.94
CA ASP A 275 5.74 15.68 -16.02
C ASP A 275 4.26 16.06 -16.23
N TYR A 276 3.87 17.16 -15.61
CA TYR A 276 2.49 17.63 -15.60
C TYR A 276 2.36 18.96 -16.30
N ASP A 277 1.38 19.07 -17.18
CA ASP A 277 1.16 20.21 -18.10
C ASP A 277 1.19 21.61 -17.44
N LYS A 278 0.75 21.71 -16.18
CA LYS A 278 0.65 22.99 -15.45
C LYS A 278 1.68 23.14 -14.33
N GLN A 279 2.61 22.21 -14.21
CA GLN A 279 3.60 22.21 -13.15
C GLN A 279 5.01 22.12 -13.74
N LYS A 280 5.99 22.61 -12.97
CA LYS A 280 7.38 22.43 -13.35
C LYS A 280 7.75 20.96 -13.21
N PHE A 281 8.47 20.42 -14.17
CA PHE A 281 9.00 19.08 -14.15
C PHE A 281 9.65 18.79 -12.80
N TRP A 282 9.23 17.67 -12.19
CA TRP A 282 9.72 17.19 -10.92
C TRP A 282 10.41 15.86 -11.12
N GLN A 283 11.54 15.67 -10.47
CA GLN A 283 12.22 14.38 -10.43
C GLN A 283 12.90 14.14 -9.09
N GLN A 284 13.07 12.88 -8.76
CA GLN A 284 13.69 12.43 -7.51
C GLN A 284 14.56 11.22 -7.75
N TYR A 285 15.76 11.27 -7.19
CA TYR A 285 16.69 10.16 -7.17
C TYR A 285 16.76 9.59 -5.76
N HIS A 286 16.78 8.27 -5.65
CA HIS A 286 16.77 7.56 -4.39
C HIS A 286 17.95 6.62 -4.28
N LEU A 287 18.49 6.51 -3.07
CA LEU A 287 19.41 5.47 -2.68
C LEU A 287 19.06 5.00 -1.28
N GLY A 288 18.92 3.69 -1.13
CA GLY A 288 18.62 3.04 0.15
C GLY A 288 19.55 1.87 0.42
N TYR A 289 19.93 1.71 1.67
CA TYR A 289 20.61 0.53 2.17
C TYR A 289 19.88 0.01 3.39
N ARG A 290 19.58 -1.29 3.40
CA ARG A 290 18.94 -2.01 4.51
C ARG A 290 19.83 -3.15 4.97
N TYR A 291 19.94 -3.28 6.28
CA TYR A 291 20.55 -4.42 6.95
C TYR A 291 19.50 -5.17 7.78
N ASN A 292 19.22 -6.40 7.42
CA ASN A 292 18.25 -7.24 8.12
C ASN A 292 18.93 -7.88 9.35
N LEU A 293 18.59 -7.38 10.55
CA LEU A 293 19.07 -7.90 11.82
C LEU A 293 18.43 -9.26 12.14
N SER A 294 17.19 -9.44 11.68
CA SER A 294 16.43 -10.70 11.77
C SER A 294 15.38 -10.77 10.66
N LYS A 295 14.56 -11.82 10.65
CA LYS A 295 13.40 -11.93 9.75
C LYS A 295 12.41 -10.76 9.91
N HIS A 296 12.33 -10.19 11.11
CA HIS A 296 11.33 -9.20 11.51
C HIS A 296 11.91 -7.83 11.89
N THR A 297 13.23 -7.70 11.91
CA THR A 297 13.89 -6.46 12.35
C THR A 297 14.96 -6.04 11.38
N TYR A 298 14.94 -4.77 10.99
CA TYR A 298 15.99 -4.22 10.14
C TYR A 298 16.30 -2.75 10.46
N ALA A 299 17.55 -2.38 10.17
CA ALA A 299 17.98 -1.00 10.10
C ALA A 299 18.07 -0.56 8.64
N GLU A 300 17.65 0.66 8.33
CA GLU A 300 17.65 1.20 6.98
C GLU A 300 18.09 2.65 6.96
N ILE A 301 18.99 2.98 6.04
CA ILE A 301 19.29 4.36 5.67
C ILE A 301 18.78 4.62 4.26
N LYS A 302 18.05 5.73 4.09
CA LYS A 302 17.53 6.18 2.80
C LYS A 302 17.95 7.61 2.54
N GLY A 303 18.35 7.90 1.31
CA GLY A 303 18.57 9.24 0.82
C GLY A 303 17.72 9.53 -0.40
N ALA A 304 17.22 10.74 -0.52
CA ALA A 304 16.54 11.25 -1.70
C ALA A 304 17.06 12.63 -2.07
N TYR A 305 17.29 12.84 -3.35
CA TYR A 305 17.59 14.13 -3.96
C TYR A 305 16.50 14.48 -4.94
N GLN A 306 15.82 15.59 -4.71
CA GLN A 306 14.68 16.03 -5.50
C GLN A 306 14.98 17.34 -6.20
N THR A 307 14.52 17.48 -7.44
CA THR A 307 14.55 18.75 -8.17
C THR A 307 13.18 19.09 -8.73
N GLN A 308 12.83 20.38 -8.69
CA GLN A 308 11.62 20.91 -9.31
C GLN A 308 11.84 22.37 -9.72
N GLY A 309 11.80 22.63 -11.03
CA GLY A 309 11.92 23.99 -11.56
C GLY A 309 13.16 24.76 -11.09
N GLY A 310 14.31 24.08 -11.04
CA GLY A 310 15.59 24.67 -10.60
C GLY A 310 15.77 24.76 -9.08
N LYS A 311 14.80 24.29 -8.29
CA LYS A 311 14.95 24.15 -6.84
C LYS A 311 15.38 22.74 -6.50
N HIS A 312 16.17 22.60 -5.45
CA HIS A 312 16.67 21.31 -4.98
C HIS A 312 16.24 21.07 -3.54
N SER A 313 16.03 19.82 -3.18
CA SER A 313 15.84 19.40 -1.80
C SER A 313 16.50 18.05 -1.55
N TYR A 314 16.94 17.84 -0.31
CA TYR A 314 17.54 16.60 0.15
C TYR A 314 16.73 16.04 1.31
N LEU A 315 16.62 14.73 1.33
CA LEU A 315 16.01 13.99 2.42
C LEU A 315 16.88 12.79 2.75
N SER A 316 17.23 12.62 4.01
CA SER A 316 17.85 11.39 4.50
C SER A 316 17.08 10.89 5.72
N LYS A 317 16.94 9.59 5.82
CA LYS A 317 16.28 8.91 6.93
C LYS A 317 17.16 7.76 7.41
N LEU A 318 17.32 7.64 8.73
CA LEU A 318 17.86 6.46 9.39
C LEU A 318 16.76 5.86 10.24
N LEU A 319 16.39 4.62 9.98
CA LEU A 319 15.23 3.97 10.58
C LEU A 319 15.62 2.63 11.17
N LEU A 320 15.05 2.31 12.33
CA LEU A 320 14.97 0.96 12.86
C LEU A 320 13.50 0.51 12.79
N ARG A 321 13.23 -0.64 12.18
CA ARG A 321 11.89 -1.20 12.07
C ARG A 321 11.82 -2.60 12.64
N HIS A 322 10.74 -2.85 13.36
CA HIS A 322 10.37 -4.17 13.85
C HIS A 322 8.93 -4.51 13.41
N GLU A 323 8.73 -5.73 12.93
CA GLU A 323 7.44 -6.30 12.53
C GLU A 323 7.09 -7.48 13.46
N PHE A 324 5.83 -7.63 13.83
CA PHE A 324 5.36 -8.72 14.70
C PHE A 324 4.02 -9.29 14.23
#